data_8764724c1d5a350687b8925c99ac4f96
#
_entry.id   8764724c1d5a350687b8925c99ac4f96
#
_cell.length_a   1.000
_cell.length_b   1.000
_cell.length_c   1.000
_cell.angle_alpha   90.00
_cell.angle_beta   90.00
_cell.angle_gamma   90.00
#
_symmetry.space_group_name_H-M   'P 1'
#
loop_
_entity.id
_entity.type
_entity.pdbx_description
1 polymer ?
#
loop_
_entity_poly.entity_id
_entity_poly.type
_entity_poly.pdbx_seq_one_letter_code
_entity_poly.pdbx_strand_id
1 'polypeptide(L)'
;NIDLQNAFGDNWYLYYQHYLENGIREGRQASENFDVISYKTRYRDLQSAFGDDYEGYVDHYISYGINEERDASPLRYKVDFVDNGQIVESQNVLCMRGAKAPEITKTGYVLSWDKAYNKIASDTTVNAVWTPVTVKLNYDAAGGNLTNTSKNITYGGTYGDLESPERDGYTFTGWYTAANGGTQITKDIKVEVTSDQTIYAHWTANSHAVTFNADGGTVTASTKNVTFGSTYGELPTPSRSGYTFAGWWTAVDSGEHINAESVVKTASDHVLYAHWVLNSVSVSYQTHVANIGWQNGVSNGAMAGTVGRGLQLEAIKINVKLDADIGVIYTAHVKNDGWLGNSFNGEQSGTTGQNKHVEALMLKLTGKDADKYDIYYRVHAQNYGWLAWAKNGEAAGTSGYAYRLEAIQIQLVKKGSSAPGSTSNCFYKR
;
A
#
# COMPACT_ATOMS: atom_id res chain seq x y z
N ASN A 1 36.82 22.62 63.17
CA ASN A 1 36.90 21.69 62.02
C ASN A 1 37.11 20.26 62.55
N ILE A 2 36.01 19.48 62.62
CA ILE A 2 36.00 18.12 63.18
C ILE A 2 36.96 17.19 62.44
N ASP A 3 37.10 17.34 61.14
CA ASP A 3 38.03 16.59 60.29
C ASP A 3 39.47 16.79 60.68
N LEU A 4 39.88 18.02 60.96
CA LEU A 4 41.24 18.35 61.42
C LEU A 4 41.45 17.90 62.84
N GLN A 5 40.42 17.99 63.73
CA GLN A 5 40.49 17.51 65.07
C GLN A 5 40.73 16.01 65.12
N ASN A 6 40.08 15.27 64.25
CA ASN A 6 40.30 13.84 64.09
C ASN A 6 41.72 13.50 63.55
N ALA A 7 42.28 14.38 62.70
CA ALA A 7 43.61 14.16 62.11
C ALA A 7 44.76 14.56 63.02
N PHE A 8 44.63 15.64 63.77
CA PHE A 8 45.77 16.31 64.47
C PHE A 8 45.63 16.30 65.98
N GLY A 9 44.45 15.87 66.56
CA GLY A 9 44.19 15.89 67.99
C GLY A 9 44.36 17.30 68.55
N ASP A 10 45.13 17.42 69.68
CA ASP A 10 45.40 18.70 70.33
C ASP A 10 46.70 19.39 69.84
N ASN A 11 47.28 18.95 68.73
CA ASN A 11 48.51 19.52 68.20
C ASN A 11 48.24 20.82 67.40
N TRP A 12 48.22 21.96 68.11
CA TRP A 12 47.94 23.27 67.51
C TRP A 12 48.93 23.65 66.40
N TYR A 13 50.18 23.17 66.38
CA TYR A 13 51.16 23.45 65.33
C TYR A 13 50.75 22.79 63.99
N LEU A 14 50.25 21.58 64.01
CA LEU A 14 49.71 20.92 62.80
C LEU A 14 48.49 21.65 62.24
N TYR A 15 47.62 22.19 63.13
CA TYR A 15 46.53 23.05 62.67
C TYR A 15 47.01 24.32 61.97
N TYR A 16 48.03 24.96 62.58
CA TYR A 16 48.63 26.18 61.96
C TYR A 16 49.27 25.89 60.64
N GLN A 17 50.12 24.87 60.53
CA GLN A 17 50.71 24.46 59.24
C GLN A 17 49.66 24.10 58.24
N HIS A 18 48.68 23.26 58.55
CA HIS A 18 47.59 22.92 57.62
C HIS A 18 46.84 24.17 57.18
N TYR A 19 46.61 25.13 58.08
CA TYR A 19 45.90 26.35 57.72
C TYR A 19 46.69 27.18 56.65
N LEU A 20 47.94 27.32 56.80
CA LEU A 20 48.81 28.06 55.86
C LEU A 20 48.91 27.31 54.51
N GLU A 21 49.21 26.02 54.56
CA GLU A 21 49.43 25.21 53.35
C GLU A 21 48.15 24.91 52.56
N ASN A 22 47.09 24.65 53.23
CA ASN A 22 45.83 24.13 52.63
C ASN A 22 44.59 24.92 53.05
N GLY A 23 44.43 25.25 54.30
CA GLY A 23 43.22 25.81 54.90
C GLY A 23 42.76 27.12 54.28
N ILE A 24 43.69 28.00 53.93
CA ILE A 24 43.35 29.26 53.22
C ILE A 24 42.77 28.97 51.87
N ARG A 25 43.32 28.00 51.10
CA ARG A 25 42.84 27.58 49.79
C ARG A 25 41.51 26.82 49.88
N GLU A 26 41.36 26.04 50.98
CA GLU A 26 40.13 25.31 51.28
C GLU A 26 38.99 26.20 51.82
N GLY A 27 39.29 27.51 51.99
CA GLY A 27 38.28 28.43 52.50
C GLY A 27 38.04 28.34 54.02
N ARG A 28 38.98 27.76 54.77
CA ARG A 28 38.85 27.64 56.20
C ARG A 28 39.16 28.97 56.91
N GLN A 29 38.44 29.28 57.94
CA GLN A 29 38.70 30.42 58.82
C GLN A 29 39.63 30.00 59.94
N ALA A 30 40.63 30.81 60.27
CA ALA A 30 41.59 30.48 61.28
C ALA A 30 40.99 30.55 62.74
N SER A 31 40.22 31.59 62.98
CA SER A 31 39.54 31.79 64.27
C SER A 31 38.30 32.68 64.06
N GLU A 32 37.47 32.83 65.11
CA GLU A 32 36.31 33.74 65.05
C GLU A 32 36.73 35.20 64.82
N ASN A 33 37.94 35.58 65.24
CA ASN A 33 38.44 36.95 65.19
C ASN A 33 39.50 37.21 64.14
N PHE A 34 39.92 36.16 63.37
CA PHE A 34 40.94 36.31 62.34
C PHE A 34 40.62 35.51 61.08
N ASP A 35 40.56 36.21 59.96
CA ASP A 35 40.53 35.67 58.62
C ASP A 35 41.57 36.40 57.74
N VAL A 36 42.57 35.66 57.25
CA VAL A 36 43.69 36.23 56.51
C VAL A 36 43.27 36.89 55.20
N ILE A 37 42.25 36.37 54.54
CA ILE A 37 41.73 36.96 53.29
C ILE A 37 41.06 38.29 53.60
N SER A 38 40.27 38.36 54.69
CA SER A 38 39.60 39.57 55.15
C SER A 38 40.65 40.64 55.55
N TYR A 39 41.70 40.20 56.24
CA TYR A 39 42.79 41.04 56.64
C TYR A 39 43.53 41.63 55.40
N LYS A 40 43.94 40.75 54.49
CA LYS A 40 44.55 41.20 53.21
C LYS A 40 43.61 42.18 52.49
N THR A 41 42.29 41.93 52.41
CA THR A 41 41.34 42.76 51.65
C THR A 41 41.21 44.16 52.22
N ARG A 42 41.31 44.34 53.55
CA ARG A 42 41.19 45.65 54.23
C ARG A 42 42.39 46.52 54.08
N TYR A 43 43.57 45.96 53.97
CA TYR A 43 44.81 46.70 54.11
C TYR A 43 45.65 46.67 52.80
N ARG A 44 45.55 47.76 52.04
CA ARG A 44 46.26 47.93 50.76
C ARG A 44 47.75 48.02 50.88
N ASP A 45 48.29 48.65 51.98
CA ASP A 45 49.68 48.71 52.32
C ASP A 45 50.30 47.32 52.46
N LEU A 46 49.58 46.40 53.14
CA LEU A 46 50.04 45.03 53.29
C LEU A 46 49.94 44.25 51.97
N GLN A 47 48.99 44.57 51.14
CA GLN A 47 48.87 43.95 49.77
C GLN A 47 50.14 44.29 48.97
N SER A 48 50.61 45.51 49.11
CA SER A 48 51.87 45.97 48.40
C SER A 48 53.14 45.33 48.99
N ALA A 49 53.12 45.00 50.29
CA ALA A 49 54.27 44.40 51.00
C ALA A 49 54.36 42.89 50.82
N PHE A 50 53.23 42.18 50.88
CA PHE A 50 53.18 40.71 50.94
C PHE A 50 52.55 40.03 49.70
N GLY A 51 51.85 40.78 48.83
CA GLY A 51 51.24 40.18 47.65
C GLY A 51 50.36 39.00 47.98
N ASP A 52 50.76 37.79 47.56
CA ASP A 52 50.02 36.49 47.83
C ASP A 52 50.74 35.67 48.90
N ASP A 53 51.66 36.24 49.64
CA ASP A 53 52.31 35.60 50.80
C ASP A 53 51.35 35.63 52.02
N TYR A 54 50.53 34.62 52.21
CA TYR A 54 49.55 34.56 53.30
C TYR A 54 50.25 34.39 54.66
N GLU A 55 51.38 33.75 54.73
CA GLU A 55 52.15 33.61 55.98
C GLU A 55 52.61 35.00 56.48
N GLY A 56 53.13 35.85 55.57
CA GLY A 56 53.48 37.21 55.87
C GLY A 56 52.33 38.03 56.48
N TYR A 57 51.10 37.87 56.03
CA TYR A 57 49.97 38.55 56.64
C TYR A 57 49.61 38.01 58.05
N VAL A 58 49.78 36.73 58.29
CA VAL A 58 49.55 36.13 59.62
C VAL A 58 50.63 36.64 60.60
N ASP A 59 51.88 36.56 60.19
CA ASP A 59 53.01 37.02 61.00
C ASP A 59 52.92 38.50 61.27
N HIS A 60 52.57 39.34 60.29
CA HIS A 60 52.38 40.76 60.51
C HIS A 60 51.29 41.02 61.54
N TYR A 61 50.11 40.32 61.41
CA TYR A 61 49.01 40.51 62.35
C TYR A 61 49.47 40.21 63.82
N ILE A 62 50.12 39.12 64.01
CA ILE A 62 50.60 38.69 65.35
C ILE A 62 51.64 39.62 65.91
N SER A 63 52.62 40.07 65.07
CA SER A 63 53.76 40.85 65.55
C SER A 63 53.47 42.36 65.67
N TYR A 64 52.61 42.89 64.78
CA TYR A 64 52.39 44.34 64.68
C TYR A 64 50.85 44.65 64.65
N GLY A 65 50.08 43.96 63.86
CA GLY A 65 48.67 44.27 63.57
C GLY A 65 47.79 44.39 64.78
N ILE A 66 47.99 43.54 65.79
CA ILE A 66 47.28 43.61 67.07
C ILE A 66 47.53 44.91 67.76
N ASN A 67 48.83 45.33 67.83
CA ASN A 67 49.20 46.56 68.47
C ASN A 67 48.84 47.83 67.67
N GLU A 68 48.66 47.65 66.37
CA GLU A 68 48.21 48.72 65.47
C GLU A 68 46.67 48.81 65.44
N GLU A 69 45.99 48.00 66.28
CA GLU A 69 44.54 47.91 66.32
C GLU A 69 43.86 47.59 64.93
N ARG A 70 44.63 46.86 64.09
CA ARG A 70 44.10 46.49 62.77
C ARG A 70 43.04 45.44 62.90
N ASP A 71 41.90 45.66 62.21
CA ASP A 71 40.78 44.71 62.17
C ASP A 71 41.07 43.55 61.24
N ALA A 72 41.16 42.32 61.77
CA ALA A 72 41.34 41.06 61.04
C ALA A 72 40.12 40.19 61.13
N SER A 73 39.04 40.69 61.67
CA SER A 73 37.77 39.94 61.80
C SER A 73 37.25 39.49 60.42
N PRO A 74 36.54 38.37 60.38
CA PRO A 74 35.96 37.85 59.15
C PRO A 74 35.00 38.84 58.50
N LEU A 75 35.44 39.31 57.30
CA LEU A 75 34.60 40.16 56.47
C LEU A 75 33.63 39.29 55.70
N ARG A 76 32.34 39.58 55.82
CA ARG A 76 31.30 38.82 55.18
C ARG A 76 30.45 39.70 54.30
N TYR A 77 30.03 39.13 53.15
CA TYR A 77 29.13 39.75 52.21
C TYR A 77 27.86 38.96 52.10
N LYS A 78 26.77 39.67 51.92
CA LYS A 78 25.47 39.07 51.70
C LYS A 78 25.34 38.61 50.22
N VAL A 79 24.93 37.37 50.04
CA VAL A 79 24.60 36.84 48.69
C VAL A 79 23.12 36.46 48.67
N ASP A 80 22.33 37.15 47.89
CA ASP A 80 20.94 36.86 47.71
C ASP A 80 20.74 36.13 46.35
N PHE A 81 20.28 34.90 46.42
CA PHE A 81 19.82 34.18 45.24
C PHE A 81 18.34 34.52 45.01
N VAL A 82 18.00 34.97 43.78
CA VAL A 82 16.69 35.53 43.43
C VAL A 82 16.09 34.80 42.26
N ASP A 83 14.83 34.41 42.35
CA ASP A 83 14.02 33.92 41.25
C ASP A 83 12.77 34.82 41.07
N ASN A 84 12.55 35.33 39.87
CA ASN A 84 11.43 36.25 39.54
C ASN A 84 11.26 37.43 40.53
N GLY A 85 12.38 38.01 41.00
CA GLY A 85 12.40 39.14 41.94
C GLY A 85 12.14 38.73 43.40
N GLN A 86 12.01 37.44 43.71
CA GLN A 86 11.89 36.95 45.06
C GLN A 86 13.17 36.27 45.53
N ILE A 87 13.64 36.62 46.75
CA ILE A 87 14.81 35.97 47.35
C ILE A 87 14.39 34.52 47.69
N VAL A 88 15.08 33.55 47.08
CA VAL A 88 14.92 32.12 47.39
C VAL A 88 15.85 31.64 48.46
N GLU A 89 17.04 32.28 48.56
CA GLU A 89 18.03 32.02 49.64
C GLU A 89 18.94 33.24 49.83
N SER A 90 19.30 33.49 51.12
CA SER A 90 20.33 34.48 51.50
C SER A 90 21.44 33.81 52.28
N GLN A 91 22.67 34.09 51.92
CA GLN A 91 23.85 33.59 52.58
C GLN A 91 24.78 34.72 52.97
N ASN A 92 25.43 34.60 54.17
CA ASN A 92 26.53 35.49 54.54
C ASN A 92 27.85 34.76 54.28
N VAL A 93 28.55 35.13 53.24
CA VAL A 93 29.74 34.43 52.76
C VAL A 93 30.99 35.20 53.11
N LEU A 94 32.02 34.51 53.55
CA LEU A 94 33.33 35.16 53.78
C LEU A 94 33.90 35.79 52.53
N CYS A 95 34.55 36.94 52.71
CA CYS A 95 35.22 37.66 51.64
C CYS A 95 36.07 36.73 50.77
N MET A 96 35.95 36.87 49.44
CA MET A 96 36.66 36.08 48.42
C MET A 96 36.39 34.55 48.47
N ARG A 97 35.34 34.12 49.18
CA ARG A 97 34.79 32.75 49.13
C ARG A 97 33.56 32.65 48.27
N GLY A 98 33.16 31.39 47.96
CA GLY A 98 31.98 31.12 47.15
C GLY A 98 30.73 30.92 48.00
N ALA A 99 29.61 31.31 47.46
CA ALA A 99 28.29 30.90 47.95
C ALA A 99 27.91 29.53 47.37
N LYS A 100 26.93 28.83 47.99
CA LYS A 100 26.34 27.60 47.49
C LYS A 100 25.00 27.95 46.85
N ALA A 101 24.82 27.69 45.56
CA ALA A 101 23.55 27.95 44.88
C ALA A 101 22.47 27.03 45.44
N PRO A 102 21.27 27.56 45.67
CA PRO A 102 20.12 26.74 46.04
C PRO A 102 19.68 25.87 44.88
N GLU A 103 19.13 24.69 45.22
CA GLU A 103 18.51 23.75 44.24
C GLU A 103 17.05 24.16 44.05
N ILE A 104 16.74 24.84 42.94
CA ILE A 104 15.39 25.14 42.52
C ILE A 104 15.11 24.52 41.16
N THR A 105 13.89 24.10 40.91
CA THR A 105 13.48 23.43 39.69
C THR A 105 12.26 24.11 39.09
N LYS A 106 12.20 24.09 37.76
CA LYS A 106 11.03 24.55 36.98
C LYS A 106 10.84 23.59 35.82
N THR A 107 9.64 22.99 35.74
CA THR A 107 9.33 22.02 34.69
C THR A 107 9.56 22.62 33.30
N GLY A 108 10.32 21.91 32.47
CA GLY A 108 10.63 22.31 31.11
C GLY A 108 11.71 23.39 30.96
N TYR A 109 12.45 23.71 32.03
CA TYR A 109 13.51 24.70 32.00
C TYR A 109 14.78 24.16 32.66
N VAL A 110 15.92 24.63 32.17
CA VAL A 110 17.25 24.42 32.77
C VAL A 110 17.63 25.72 33.50
N LEU A 111 18.05 25.54 34.78
CA LEU A 111 18.52 26.63 35.62
C LEU A 111 19.95 26.99 35.29
N SER A 112 20.26 28.26 35.16
CA SER A 112 21.58 28.86 35.28
C SER A 112 21.47 30.11 36.11
N TRP A 113 22.61 30.66 36.53
CA TRP A 113 22.67 31.90 37.33
C TRP A 113 23.34 32.99 36.53
N ASP A 114 22.84 34.24 36.62
CA ASP A 114 23.31 35.38 35.80
C ASP A 114 24.74 35.86 36.13
N LYS A 115 25.23 35.52 37.34
CA LYS A 115 26.56 35.95 37.83
C LYS A 115 27.29 34.78 38.48
N ALA A 116 28.62 34.87 38.46
CA ALA A 116 29.49 34.00 39.23
C ALA A 116 29.31 34.26 40.75
N TYR A 117 29.24 33.22 41.52
CA TYR A 117 29.10 33.24 42.97
C TYR A 117 30.19 32.43 43.68
N ASN A 118 31.29 32.12 43.00
CA ASN A 118 32.42 31.35 43.54
C ASN A 118 33.49 32.22 44.20
N LYS A 119 33.41 33.55 44.06
CA LYS A 119 34.36 34.49 44.66
C LYS A 119 33.66 35.83 44.95
N ILE A 120 33.18 36.01 46.16
CA ILE A 120 32.36 37.14 46.56
C ILE A 120 33.25 38.23 47.19
N ALA A 121 33.22 39.43 46.61
CA ALA A 121 33.99 40.59 47.02
C ALA A 121 33.14 41.80 47.50
N SER A 122 31.81 41.69 47.37
CA SER A 122 30.81 42.67 47.83
C SER A 122 29.45 42.01 47.94
N ASP A 123 28.49 42.65 48.58
CA ASP A 123 27.09 42.21 48.55
C ASP A 123 26.66 42.00 47.12
N THR A 124 26.09 40.83 46.86
CA THR A 124 25.79 40.37 45.50
C THR A 124 24.39 39.77 45.42
N THR A 125 23.63 40.19 44.40
CA THR A 125 22.39 39.54 44.00
C THR A 125 22.67 38.69 42.76
N VAL A 126 22.30 37.42 42.82
CA VAL A 126 22.48 36.42 41.77
C VAL A 126 21.09 35.97 41.32
N ASN A 127 20.74 36.27 40.08
CA ASN A 127 19.40 35.98 39.56
C ASN A 127 19.34 34.64 38.81
N ALA A 128 18.27 33.89 39.04
CA ALA A 128 17.97 32.69 38.27
C ALA A 128 17.66 33.04 36.80
N VAL A 129 18.27 32.31 35.90
CA VAL A 129 18.07 32.39 34.45
C VAL A 129 17.51 31.03 33.99
N TRP A 130 16.28 31.04 33.59
CA TRP A 130 15.58 29.85 33.12
C TRP A 130 15.61 29.75 31.58
N THR A 131 16.30 28.74 31.06
CA THR A 131 16.32 28.44 29.62
C THR A 131 15.38 27.29 29.32
N PRO A 132 14.40 27.46 28.38
CA PRO A 132 13.51 26.39 28.01
C PRO A 132 14.27 25.19 27.44
N VAL A 133 13.88 24.00 27.81
CA VAL A 133 14.44 22.75 27.28
C VAL A 133 14.10 22.64 25.80
N THR A 134 15.08 22.31 24.97
CA THR A 134 14.90 21.97 23.57
C THR A 134 15.03 20.46 23.42
N VAL A 135 14.04 19.83 22.79
CA VAL A 135 13.96 18.38 22.57
C VAL A 135 13.75 18.09 21.08
N LYS A 136 14.03 16.85 20.69
CA LYS A 136 13.85 16.41 19.32
C LYS A 136 12.41 15.91 19.10
N LEU A 137 11.74 16.45 18.08
CA LEU A 137 10.51 15.92 17.53
C LEU A 137 10.86 15.00 16.37
N ASN A 138 10.50 13.73 16.47
CA ASN A 138 10.68 12.74 15.40
C ASN A 138 9.35 12.53 14.68
N TYR A 139 9.41 12.33 13.37
CA TYR A 139 8.28 12.04 12.50
C TYR A 139 8.29 10.57 12.10
N ASP A 140 7.25 9.82 12.43
CA ASP A 140 6.97 8.50 11.88
C ASP A 140 5.91 8.65 10.78
N ALA A 141 6.33 8.51 9.54
CA ALA A 141 5.44 8.67 8.39
C ALA A 141 4.47 7.50 8.20
N ALA A 142 4.52 6.44 9.00
CA ALA A 142 3.65 5.26 8.92
C ALA A 142 3.53 4.70 7.48
N GLY A 143 4.68 4.55 6.82
CA GLY A 143 4.78 4.06 5.43
C GLY A 143 4.67 5.12 4.35
N GLY A 144 4.59 6.40 4.70
CA GLY A 144 4.76 7.52 3.76
C GLY A 144 6.21 7.96 3.62
N ASN A 145 6.46 8.87 2.68
CA ASN A 145 7.76 9.49 2.42
C ASN A 145 7.84 10.88 3.05
N LEU A 146 8.99 11.23 3.59
CA LEU A 146 9.29 12.51 4.22
C LEU A 146 10.62 13.06 3.72
N THR A 147 10.73 14.39 3.66
CA THR A 147 11.99 15.09 3.40
C THR A 147 12.84 15.14 4.68
N ASN A 148 12.26 15.55 5.79
CA ASN A 148 12.92 15.58 7.09
C ASN A 148 12.23 14.64 8.08
N THR A 149 13.01 13.83 8.78
CA THR A 149 12.50 12.86 9.76
C THR A 149 12.45 13.39 11.18
N SER A 150 12.92 14.61 11.41
CA SER A 150 12.88 15.25 12.73
C SER A 150 13.16 16.75 12.67
N LYS A 151 12.79 17.48 13.74
CA LYS A 151 13.19 18.85 14.03
C LYS A 151 13.32 19.07 15.53
N ASN A 152 13.93 20.20 15.92
CA ASN A 152 13.97 20.62 17.31
C ASN A 152 12.72 21.44 17.66
N ILE A 153 12.17 21.21 18.85
CA ILE A 153 11.08 21.96 19.45
C ILE A 153 11.48 22.41 20.85
N THR A 154 10.97 23.57 21.30
CA THR A 154 11.33 24.17 22.58
C THR A 154 10.11 24.20 23.49
N TYR A 155 10.29 23.77 24.74
CA TYR A 155 9.24 23.79 25.77
C TYR A 155 8.59 25.17 25.91
N GLY A 156 7.26 25.21 25.98
CA GLY A 156 6.47 26.44 26.10
C GLY A 156 6.29 27.21 24.78
N GLY A 157 7.05 26.88 23.71
CA GLY A 157 6.82 27.34 22.35
C GLY A 157 5.67 26.58 21.69
N THR A 158 5.50 26.73 20.38
CA THR A 158 4.56 25.93 19.59
C THR A 158 5.31 24.88 18.76
N TYR A 159 4.58 23.85 18.29
CA TYR A 159 5.19 22.87 17.38
C TYR A 159 5.64 23.53 16.06
N GLY A 160 5.01 24.64 15.63
CA GLY A 160 5.34 25.31 14.37
C GLY A 160 5.03 24.43 13.15
N ASP A 161 5.51 24.84 11.98
CA ASP A 161 5.21 24.09 10.75
C ASP A 161 5.72 22.66 10.85
N LEU A 162 4.83 21.71 10.50
CA LEU A 162 5.10 20.27 10.51
C LEU A 162 5.33 19.78 9.08
N GLU A 163 6.12 18.72 8.93
CA GLU A 163 6.34 18.07 7.64
C GLU A 163 5.01 17.57 7.06
N SER A 164 4.92 17.55 5.72
CA SER A 164 3.78 17.01 4.97
C SER A 164 4.22 15.76 4.23
N PRO A 165 3.93 14.56 4.76
CA PRO A 165 4.31 13.32 4.12
C PRO A 165 3.42 12.99 2.92
N GLU A 166 3.94 12.18 1.97
CA GLU A 166 3.21 11.65 0.83
C GLU A 166 3.17 10.12 0.88
N ARG A 167 2.04 9.52 0.49
CA ARG A 167 1.88 8.07 0.39
C ARG A 167 0.91 7.72 -0.72
N ASP A 168 1.38 6.91 -1.68
CA ASP A 168 0.58 6.48 -2.82
C ASP A 168 -0.70 5.77 -2.37
N GLY A 169 -1.84 6.17 -2.93
CA GLY A 169 -3.14 5.62 -2.62
C GLY A 169 -3.76 6.08 -1.30
N TYR A 170 -3.13 7.02 -0.58
CA TYR A 170 -3.62 7.52 0.71
C TYR A 170 -3.61 9.04 0.77
N THR A 171 -4.53 9.59 1.54
CA THR A 171 -4.58 11.00 1.92
C THR A 171 -4.10 11.17 3.35
N PHE A 172 -3.13 12.06 3.56
CA PHE A 172 -2.64 12.43 4.89
C PHE A 172 -3.73 13.16 5.68
N THR A 173 -4.00 12.71 6.92
CA THR A 173 -5.05 13.29 7.78
C THR A 173 -4.48 14.10 8.94
N GLY A 174 -3.19 13.98 9.22
CA GLY A 174 -2.52 14.76 10.25
C GLY A 174 -1.49 13.96 11.04
N TRP A 175 -0.79 14.67 11.91
CA TRP A 175 0.15 14.10 12.88
C TRP A 175 -0.54 13.82 14.20
N TYR A 176 -0.22 12.70 14.84
CA TYR A 176 -0.84 12.27 16.10
C TYR A 176 0.21 11.77 17.10
N THR A 177 -0.12 11.80 18.40
CA THR A 177 0.79 11.37 19.47
C THR A 177 0.97 9.85 19.56
N ALA A 178 0.19 9.06 18.83
CA ALA A 178 0.27 7.61 18.79
C ALA A 178 -0.03 7.09 17.39
N ALA A 179 0.51 5.92 17.04
CA ALA A 179 0.30 5.26 15.75
C ALA A 179 -1.17 4.89 15.49
N ASN A 180 -1.91 4.58 16.55
CA ASN A 180 -3.34 4.32 16.50
C ASN A 180 -4.05 5.20 17.54
N GLY A 181 -4.97 6.06 17.10
CA GLY A 181 -5.62 7.05 17.97
C GLY A 181 -4.66 8.16 18.38
N GLY A 182 -4.66 8.52 19.66
CA GLY A 182 -3.85 9.64 20.18
C GLY A 182 -4.49 11.00 19.91
N THR A 183 -3.77 12.05 20.28
CA THR A 183 -4.18 13.44 20.10
C THR A 183 -3.51 14.01 18.85
N GLN A 184 -4.27 14.70 18.02
CA GLN A 184 -3.74 15.38 16.85
C GLN A 184 -2.80 16.52 17.26
N ILE A 185 -1.66 16.60 16.63
CA ILE A 185 -0.67 17.66 16.78
C ILE A 185 -0.76 18.61 15.59
N THR A 186 -1.00 19.86 15.88
CA THR A 186 -1.02 20.95 14.89
C THR A 186 0.09 21.96 15.20
N LYS A 187 0.38 22.84 14.26
CA LYS A 187 1.45 23.85 14.38
C LYS A 187 1.27 24.81 15.57
N ASP A 188 0.02 25.04 15.99
CA ASP A 188 -0.31 26.05 17.00
C ASP A 188 -0.38 25.49 18.43
N ILE A 189 -0.28 24.15 18.58
CA ILE A 189 -0.27 23.51 19.88
C ILE A 189 1.02 23.85 20.62
N LYS A 190 0.92 24.14 21.92
CA LYS A 190 2.09 24.36 22.77
C LYS A 190 2.85 23.08 23.04
N VAL A 191 4.18 23.21 23.07
CA VAL A 191 5.10 22.13 23.43
C VAL A 191 5.14 22.02 24.96
N GLU A 192 4.66 20.90 25.49
CA GLU A 192 4.64 20.61 26.94
C GLU A 192 5.53 19.39 27.29
N VAL A 193 6.25 18.85 26.32
CA VAL A 193 7.15 17.70 26.51
C VAL A 193 8.55 18.17 26.87
N THR A 194 9.21 17.44 27.78
CA THR A 194 10.56 17.72 28.30
C THR A 194 11.60 16.69 27.86
N SER A 195 11.20 15.74 27.01
CA SER A 195 12.04 14.72 26.37
C SER A 195 11.67 14.56 24.90
N ASP A 196 12.51 13.89 24.15
CA ASP A 196 12.27 13.60 22.75
C ASP A 196 10.89 12.94 22.55
N GLN A 197 10.17 13.38 21.52
CA GLN A 197 8.83 12.92 21.19
C GLN A 197 8.79 12.38 19.76
N THR A 198 8.01 11.32 19.54
CA THR A 198 7.65 10.86 18.19
C THR A 198 6.17 11.14 17.94
N ILE A 199 5.87 11.67 16.75
CA ILE A 199 4.52 11.82 16.24
C ILE A 199 4.34 10.98 14.99
N TYR A 200 3.12 10.48 14.79
CA TYR A 200 2.78 9.47 13.80
C TYR A 200 1.82 10.04 12.75
N ALA A 201 2.13 9.82 11.50
CA ALA A 201 1.23 10.18 10.41
C ALA A 201 0.01 9.25 10.40
N HIS A 202 -1.19 9.83 10.33
CA HIS A 202 -2.41 9.09 10.06
C HIS A 202 -2.85 9.28 8.61
N TRP A 203 -3.45 8.23 8.06
CA TRP A 203 -3.80 8.14 6.64
C TRP A 203 -5.22 7.63 6.43
N THR A 204 -5.88 8.16 5.42
CA THR A 204 -7.13 7.60 4.88
C THR A 204 -6.85 7.04 3.50
N ALA A 205 -7.22 5.78 3.26
CA ALA A 205 -7.11 5.17 1.94
C ALA A 205 -8.06 5.84 0.95
N ASN A 206 -7.56 6.15 -0.24
CA ASN A 206 -8.33 6.82 -1.28
C ASN A 206 -9.30 5.85 -1.96
N SER A 207 -10.42 6.39 -2.43
CA SER A 207 -11.40 5.66 -3.24
C SER A 207 -11.25 6.03 -4.71
N HIS A 208 -11.27 5.03 -5.59
CA HIS A 208 -11.11 5.17 -7.02
C HIS A 208 -12.25 4.49 -7.78
N ALA A 209 -12.63 5.01 -8.94
CA ALA A 209 -13.62 4.40 -9.80
C ALA A 209 -12.98 3.28 -10.64
N VAL A 210 -13.59 2.11 -10.60
CA VAL A 210 -13.31 0.99 -11.53
C VAL A 210 -14.37 1.00 -12.59
N THR A 211 -13.96 1.03 -13.87
CA THR A 211 -14.85 0.89 -15.02
C THR A 211 -14.76 -0.55 -15.54
N PHE A 212 -15.90 -1.19 -15.77
CA PHE A 212 -15.99 -2.53 -16.32
C PHE A 212 -16.23 -2.47 -17.83
N ASN A 213 -15.20 -2.79 -18.61
CA ASN A 213 -15.33 -2.93 -20.06
C ASN A 213 -15.71 -4.38 -20.41
N ALA A 214 -16.92 -4.57 -20.87
CA ALA A 214 -17.44 -5.90 -21.19
C ALA A 214 -16.88 -6.51 -22.50
N ASP A 215 -15.98 -5.84 -23.20
CA ASP A 215 -15.30 -6.30 -24.43
C ASP A 215 -16.26 -7.02 -25.40
N GLY A 216 -17.23 -6.28 -25.93
CA GLY A 216 -18.24 -6.78 -26.87
C GLY A 216 -19.41 -7.53 -26.19
N GLY A 217 -19.42 -7.64 -24.86
CA GLY A 217 -20.58 -8.06 -24.09
C GLY A 217 -21.37 -6.88 -23.53
N THR A 218 -22.28 -7.19 -22.59
CA THR A 218 -23.05 -6.20 -21.82
C THR A 218 -22.88 -6.45 -20.33
N VAL A 219 -22.78 -5.39 -19.54
CA VAL A 219 -22.71 -5.43 -18.09
C VAL A 219 -23.72 -4.42 -17.51
N THR A 220 -24.45 -4.80 -16.46
CA THR A 220 -25.49 -3.95 -15.86
C THR A 220 -24.90 -2.83 -15.00
N ALA A 221 -23.84 -3.12 -14.26
CA ALA A 221 -23.10 -2.15 -13.47
C ALA A 221 -21.75 -1.87 -14.17
N SER A 222 -21.65 -0.75 -14.88
CA SER A 222 -20.44 -0.40 -15.66
C SER A 222 -19.33 0.24 -14.80
N THR A 223 -19.62 0.66 -13.57
CA THR A 223 -18.66 1.27 -12.66
C THR A 223 -18.88 0.85 -11.22
N LYS A 224 -17.80 0.88 -10.42
CA LYS A 224 -17.81 0.61 -8.97
C LYS A 224 -16.70 1.41 -8.31
N ASN A 225 -16.95 1.98 -7.14
CA ASN A 225 -15.89 2.57 -6.32
C ASN A 225 -15.22 1.48 -5.48
N VAL A 226 -13.88 1.52 -5.44
CA VAL A 226 -13.04 0.63 -4.65
C VAL A 226 -12.06 1.44 -3.82
N THR A 227 -11.70 0.94 -2.64
CA THR A 227 -10.75 1.61 -1.74
C THR A 227 -9.36 0.99 -1.90
N PHE A 228 -8.35 1.82 -2.09
CA PHE A 228 -6.96 1.38 -2.19
C PHE A 228 -6.55 0.51 -1.00
N GLY A 229 -5.87 -0.60 -1.26
CA GLY A 229 -5.44 -1.56 -0.24
C GLY A 229 -6.54 -2.49 0.30
N SER A 230 -7.82 -2.26 -0.04
CA SER A 230 -8.92 -3.18 0.26
C SER A 230 -9.12 -4.19 -0.88
N THR A 231 -9.98 -5.18 -0.68
CA THR A 231 -10.37 -6.10 -1.77
C THR A 231 -11.35 -5.43 -2.73
N TYR A 232 -11.38 -5.91 -3.99
CA TYR A 232 -12.38 -5.45 -4.98
C TYR A 232 -13.82 -5.78 -4.53
N GLY A 233 -14.01 -6.85 -3.74
CA GLY A 233 -15.33 -7.35 -3.37
C GLY A 233 -16.10 -7.88 -4.59
N GLU A 234 -17.40 -8.09 -4.45
CA GLU A 234 -18.23 -8.63 -5.53
C GLU A 234 -18.11 -7.83 -6.83
N LEU A 235 -17.84 -8.54 -7.93
CA LEU A 235 -17.70 -7.97 -9.27
C LEU A 235 -18.92 -8.33 -10.12
N PRO A 236 -19.37 -7.45 -11.04
CA PRO A 236 -20.50 -7.74 -11.89
C PRO A 236 -20.17 -8.88 -12.87
N THR A 237 -21.18 -9.66 -13.23
CA THR A 237 -21.07 -10.70 -14.26
C THR A 237 -21.63 -10.16 -15.58
N PRO A 238 -20.80 -9.95 -16.60
CA PRO A 238 -21.25 -9.52 -17.93
C PRO A 238 -21.82 -10.72 -18.70
N SER A 239 -22.55 -10.42 -19.80
CA SER A 239 -23.05 -11.41 -20.72
C SER A 239 -22.65 -11.10 -22.15
N ARG A 240 -22.34 -12.15 -22.95
CA ARG A 240 -22.02 -12.04 -24.38
C ARG A 240 -22.53 -13.27 -25.10
N SER A 241 -23.38 -13.06 -26.12
CA SER A 241 -23.96 -14.17 -26.88
C SER A 241 -22.85 -15.03 -27.53
N GLY A 242 -22.94 -16.35 -27.36
CA GLY A 242 -21.98 -17.32 -27.90
C GLY A 242 -20.69 -17.46 -27.11
N TYR A 243 -20.56 -16.82 -25.95
CA TYR A 243 -19.35 -16.88 -25.12
C TYR A 243 -19.67 -17.14 -23.67
N THR A 244 -18.74 -17.79 -22.99
CA THR A 244 -18.73 -17.94 -21.54
C THR A 244 -17.78 -16.92 -20.95
N PHE A 245 -18.20 -16.19 -19.92
CA PHE A 245 -17.37 -15.24 -19.18
C PHE A 245 -16.25 -15.98 -18.45
N ALA A 246 -15.01 -15.57 -18.69
CA ALA A 246 -13.82 -16.17 -18.07
C ALA A 246 -13.29 -15.39 -16.87
N GLY A 247 -13.72 -14.13 -16.68
CA GLY A 247 -13.31 -13.28 -15.57
C GLY A 247 -12.98 -11.85 -15.99
N TRP A 248 -12.53 -11.05 -15.03
CA TRP A 248 -12.05 -9.70 -15.24
C TRP A 248 -10.52 -9.65 -15.21
N TRP A 249 -9.91 -8.85 -16.11
CA TRP A 249 -8.46 -8.65 -16.22
C TRP A 249 -8.09 -7.17 -16.26
N THR A 250 -6.84 -6.85 -15.91
CA THR A 250 -6.33 -5.47 -15.95
C THR A 250 -6.00 -4.98 -17.37
N ALA A 251 -5.99 -5.86 -18.38
CA ALA A 251 -5.74 -5.50 -19.78
C ALA A 251 -6.57 -6.40 -20.72
N VAL A 252 -6.76 -5.96 -22.00
CA VAL A 252 -7.60 -6.63 -23.00
C VAL A 252 -7.08 -8.01 -23.39
N ASP A 253 -5.77 -8.15 -23.65
CA ASP A 253 -5.17 -9.38 -24.17
C ASP A 253 -4.26 -10.08 -23.15
N SER A 254 -4.02 -9.48 -21.98
CA SER A 254 -3.08 -9.95 -20.98
C SER A 254 -3.44 -9.36 -19.60
N GLY A 255 -2.47 -9.24 -18.71
CA GLY A 255 -2.65 -8.58 -17.42
C GLY A 255 -2.92 -9.55 -16.28
N GLU A 256 -3.31 -8.99 -15.14
CA GLU A 256 -3.61 -9.74 -13.91
C GLU A 256 -5.11 -10.07 -13.89
N HIS A 257 -5.44 -11.33 -13.55
CA HIS A 257 -6.83 -11.76 -13.31
C HIS A 257 -7.31 -11.19 -11.98
N ILE A 258 -8.44 -10.50 -11.99
CA ILE A 258 -9.05 -9.84 -10.84
C ILE A 258 -10.32 -10.59 -10.44
N ASN A 259 -10.40 -10.93 -9.16
CA ASN A 259 -11.55 -11.53 -8.51
C ASN A 259 -11.98 -10.72 -7.27
N ALA A 260 -12.98 -11.19 -6.53
CA ALA A 260 -13.52 -10.50 -5.36
C ALA A 260 -12.48 -10.31 -4.24
N GLU A 261 -11.53 -11.24 -4.09
CA GLU A 261 -10.48 -11.26 -3.06
C GLU A 261 -9.21 -10.49 -3.48
N SER A 262 -9.08 -10.14 -4.76
CA SER A 262 -7.94 -9.37 -5.27
C SER A 262 -7.85 -8.02 -4.56
N VAL A 263 -6.63 -7.64 -4.14
CA VAL A 263 -6.39 -6.35 -3.47
C VAL A 263 -6.24 -5.24 -4.51
N VAL A 264 -6.86 -4.10 -4.25
CA VAL A 264 -6.77 -2.89 -5.08
C VAL A 264 -5.38 -2.27 -4.90
N LYS A 265 -4.53 -2.36 -5.93
CA LYS A 265 -3.14 -1.85 -5.95
C LYS A 265 -2.98 -0.59 -6.81
N THR A 266 -4.00 -0.20 -7.55
CA THR A 266 -3.98 0.97 -8.44
C THR A 266 -4.50 2.19 -7.69
N ALA A 267 -3.65 3.21 -7.53
CA ALA A 267 -3.95 4.45 -6.82
C ALA A 267 -4.59 5.52 -7.73
N SER A 268 -5.39 5.09 -8.71
CA SER A 268 -6.14 5.95 -9.64
C SER A 268 -7.37 5.22 -10.16
N ASP A 269 -8.25 5.95 -10.83
CA ASP A 269 -9.33 5.35 -11.62
C ASP A 269 -8.75 4.42 -12.69
N HIS A 270 -9.37 3.24 -12.88
CA HIS A 270 -8.85 2.24 -13.81
C HIS A 270 -9.96 1.38 -14.44
N VAL A 271 -9.57 0.58 -15.43
CA VAL A 271 -10.50 -0.24 -16.21
C VAL A 271 -10.18 -1.72 -16.01
N LEU A 272 -11.20 -2.53 -15.81
CA LEU A 272 -11.13 -3.98 -15.92
C LEU A 272 -11.83 -4.45 -17.18
N TYR A 273 -11.23 -5.42 -17.88
CA TYR A 273 -11.68 -5.95 -19.17
C TYR A 273 -12.19 -7.37 -18.99
N ALA A 274 -13.39 -7.64 -19.54
CA ALA A 274 -13.94 -8.98 -19.57
C ALA A 274 -13.19 -9.86 -20.56
N HIS A 275 -12.75 -11.03 -20.13
CA HIS A 275 -12.26 -12.06 -21.02
C HIS A 275 -13.33 -13.11 -21.28
N TRP A 276 -13.30 -13.67 -22.48
CA TRP A 276 -14.35 -14.55 -22.98
C TRP A 276 -13.79 -15.83 -23.59
N VAL A 277 -14.47 -16.94 -23.33
CA VAL A 277 -14.22 -18.21 -24.02
C VAL A 277 -15.38 -18.46 -24.98
N LEU A 278 -15.07 -18.65 -26.28
CA LEU A 278 -16.07 -19.00 -27.26
C LEU A 278 -16.68 -20.36 -26.92
N ASN A 279 -18.01 -20.42 -26.84
CA ASN A 279 -18.73 -21.66 -26.52
C ASN A 279 -18.47 -22.72 -27.61
N SER A 280 -18.42 -23.97 -27.21
CA SER A 280 -18.34 -25.08 -28.15
C SER A 280 -19.68 -25.32 -28.81
N VAL A 281 -19.64 -25.55 -30.13
CA VAL A 281 -20.84 -25.73 -30.98
C VAL A 281 -20.85 -27.16 -31.50
N SER A 282 -22.02 -27.79 -31.53
CA SER A 282 -22.19 -29.13 -32.13
C SER A 282 -23.35 -29.16 -33.09
N VAL A 283 -23.19 -29.93 -34.17
CA VAL A 283 -24.30 -30.31 -35.09
C VAL A 283 -24.66 -31.75 -34.84
N SER A 284 -25.96 -32.04 -34.66
CA SER A 284 -26.51 -33.39 -34.60
C SER A 284 -27.41 -33.64 -35.80
N TYR A 285 -27.45 -34.85 -36.30
CA TYR A 285 -28.25 -35.21 -37.47
C TYR A 285 -28.59 -36.69 -37.47
N GLN A 286 -29.70 -37.01 -38.13
CA GLN A 286 -30.19 -38.37 -38.32
C GLN A 286 -30.75 -38.51 -39.72
N THR A 287 -30.75 -39.73 -40.25
CA THR A 287 -31.21 -40.05 -41.59
C THR A 287 -32.31 -41.11 -41.52
N HIS A 288 -33.31 -40.98 -42.41
CA HIS A 288 -34.24 -42.03 -42.72
C HIS A 288 -33.71 -42.85 -43.91
N VAL A 289 -33.50 -44.12 -43.68
CA VAL A 289 -32.95 -45.07 -44.69
C VAL A 289 -34.07 -46.03 -45.11
N ALA A 290 -34.23 -46.25 -46.39
CA ALA A 290 -35.23 -47.20 -46.93
C ALA A 290 -35.06 -48.59 -46.29
N ASN A 291 -36.15 -49.19 -45.93
CA ASN A 291 -36.29 -50.52 -45.27
C ASN A 291 -35.69 -50.57 -43.85
N ILE A 292 -35.17 -49.46 -43.30
CA ILE A 292 -34.64 -49.37 -41.90
C ILE A 292 -35.46 -48.36 -41.09
N GLY A 293 -35.85 -47.22 -41.69
CA GLY A 293 -36.49 -46.11 -41.00
C GLY A 293 -35.47 -45.08 -40.44
N TRP A 294 -35.90 -44.26 -39.47
CA TRP A 294 -35.05 -43.31 -38.81
C TRP A 294 -33.97 -44.00 -37.98
N GLN A 295 -32.72 -43.65 -38.28
CA GLN A 295 -31.57 -44.13 -37.52
C GLN A 295 -31.37 -43.27 -36.27
N ASN A 296 -30.55 -43.76 -35.33
CA ASN A 296 -30.12 -42.98 -34.18
C ASN A 296 -29.34 -41.72 -34.65
N GLY A 297 -29.53 -40.61 -33.93
CA GLY A 297 -28.81 -39.37 -34.19
C GLY A 297 -27.31 -39.51 -33.93
N VAL A 298 -26.51 -38.89 -34.81
CA VAL A 298 -25.07 -38.78 -34.67
C VAL A 298 -24.65 -37.31 -34.63
N SER A 299 -23.40 -37.02 -34.33
CA SER A 299 -22.91 -35.65 -34.20
C SER A 299 -21.54 -35.45 -34.85
N ASN A 300 -21.23 -34.20 -35.20
CA ASN A 300 -19.89 -33.70 -35.59
C ASN A 300 -19.00 -34.68 -36.35
N GLY A 301 -19.26 -34.87 -37.63
CA GLY A 301 -18.44 -35.67 -38.55
C GLY A 301 -18.69 -37.18 -38.47
N ALA A 302 -19.52 -37.66 -37.55
CA ALA A 302 -19.90 -39.08 -37.55
C ALA A 302 -20.84 -39.39 -38.72
N MET A 303 -20.77 -40.60 -39.25
CA MET A 303 -21.56 -41.04 -40.40
C MET A 303 -23.02 -41.32 -40.00
N ALA A 304 -24.00 -40.78 -40.71
CA ALA A 304 -25.38 -41.18 -40.69
C ALA A 304 -25.77 -41.81 -42.04
N GLY A 305 -26.55 -42.88 -42.03
CA GLY A 305 -26.89 -43.66 -43.23
C GLY A 305 -26.16 -44.99 -43.28
N THR A 306 -26.01 -45.54 -44.49
CA THR A 306 -25.37 -46.85 -44.71
C THR A 306 -24.46 -46.77 -45.90
N VAL A 307 -23.29 -47.47 -45.86
CA VAL A 307 -22.36 -47.55 -46.99
C VAL A 307 -22.22 -49.02 -47.39
N GLY A 308 -22.20 -49.28 -48.69
CA GLY A 308 -22.04 -50.64 -49.24
C GLY A 308 -23.24 -51.54 -49.14
N ARG A 309 -24.38 -51.07 -48.67
CA ARG A 309 -25.64 -51.81 -48.55
C ARG A 309 -26.66 -51.55 -49.68
N GLY A 310 -26.38 -50.57 -50.53
CA GLY A 310 -27.25 -50.19 -51.60
C GLY A 310 -28.60 -49.60 -51.18
N LEU A 311 -28.72 -49.11 -49.94
CA LEU A 311 -29.91 -48.54 -49.38
C LEU A 311 -29.90 -47.04 -49.53
N GLN A 312 -31.07 -46.49 -49.95
CA GLN A 312 -31.23 -45.06 -50.18
C GLN A 312 -31.55 -44.28 -48.95
N LEU A 313 -31.02 -43.04 -48.84
CA LEU A 313 -31.51 -42.04 -47.92
C LEU A 313 -32.83 -41.44 -48.48
N GLU A 314 -33.85 -41.37 -47.65
CA GLU A 314 -35.16 -40.84 -48.05
C GLU A 314 -35.42 -39.46 -47.41
N ALA A 315 -34.92 -39.24 -46.17
CA ALA A 315 -35.06 -37.98 -45.48
C ALA A 315 -33.91 -37.76 -44.49
N ILE A 316 -33.72 -36.51 -44.07
CA ILE A 316 -32.75 -36.08 -43.10
C ILE A 316 -33.39 -35.09 -42.13
N LYS A 317 -32.93 -35.11 -40.87
CA LYS A 317 -33.12 -34.07 -39.84
C LYS A 317 -31.78 -33.61 -39.32
N ILE A 318 -31.58 -32.29 -39.28
CA ILE A 318 -30.33 -31.68 -38.82
C ILE A 318 -30.67 -30.66 -37.75
N ASN A 319 -29.93 -30.67 -36.63
CA ASN A 319 -30.10 -29.75 -35.55
C ASN A 319 -28.74 -29.23 -35.11
N VAL A 320 -28.59 -27.92 -34.96
CA VAL A 320 -27.46 -27.28 -34.33
C VAL A 320 -27.85 -26.93 -32.90
N LYS A 321 -27.22 -27.56 -31.94
CA LYS A 321 -27.48 -27.35 -30.50
C LYS A 321 -26.48 -26.38 -29.93
N LEU A 322 -26.95 -25.34 -29.24
CA LEU A 322 -26.11 -24.27 -28.70
C LEU A 322 -26.71 -23.54 -27.52
N ASP A 323 -25.73 -22.94 -26.74
CA ASP A 323 -25.93 -21.80 -25.86
C ASP A 323 -25.75 -20.45 -26.63
N ALA A 324 -25.74 -20.45 -27.97
CA ALA A 324 -25.54 -19.28 -28.86
C ALA A 324 -26.74 -19.12 -29.83
N ASP A 325 -26.89 -17.91 -30.35
CA ASP A 325 -27.95 -17.62 -31.37
C ASP A 325 -27.48 -18.09 -32.76
N ILE A 326 -27.54 -19.41 -32.98
CA ILE A 326 -27.20 -20.08 -34.25
C ILE A 326 -28.16 -21.21 -34.53
N GLY A 327 -28.53 -21.39 -35.79
CA GLY A 327 -29.34 -22.45 -36.29
C GLY A 327 -28.83 -22.98 -37.60
N VAL A 328 -29.53 -23.94 -38.20
CA VAL A 328 -29.25 -24.43 -39.54
C VAL A 328 -30.53 -24.42 -40.39
N ILE A 329 -30.40 -23.93 -41.61
CA ILE A 329 -31.36 -24.07 -42.68
C ILE A 329 -30.80 -25.03 -43.72
N TYR A 330 -31.63 -25.95 -44.18
CA TYR A 330 -31.20 -26.96 -45.13
C TYR A 330 -32.34 -27.38 -46.09
N THR A 331 -31.95 -27.93 -47.22
CA THR A 331 -32.86 -28.47 -48.22
C THR A 331 -32.29 -29.72 -48.86
N ALA A 332 -33.13 -30.65 -49.25
CA ALA A 332 -32.79 -31.87 -49.98
C ALA A 332 -33.27 -31.77 -51.44
N HIS A 333 -32.47 -32.25 -52.36
CA HIS A 333 -32.89 -32.58 -53.73
C HIS A 333 -33.36 -34.00 -53.78
N VAL A 334 -34.64 -34.19 -54.10
CA VAL A 334 -35.30 -35.51 -54.10
C VAL A 334 -35.66 -35.93 -55.50
N LYS A 335 -35.52 -37.20 -55.78
CA LYS A 335 -35.84 -37.81 -57.07
C LYS A 335 -37.24 -37.42 -57.53
N ASN A 336 -37.38 -36.87 -58.73
CA ASN A 336 -38.59 -36.42 -59.38
C ASN A 336 -39.27 -35.17 -58.78
N ASP A 337 -38.87 -34.72 -57.57
CA ASP A 337 -39.43 -33.53 -56.95
C ASP A 337 -38.45 -32.34 -57.02
N GLY A 338 -37.13 -32.57 -57.29
CA GLY A 338 -36.09 -31.54 -57.32
C GLY A 338 -35.77 -31.03 -55.93
N TRP A 339 -35.28 -29.75 -55.84
CA TRP A 339 -35.01 -29.11 -54.55
C TRP A 339 -36.31 -28.79 -53.80
N LEU A 340 -36.42 -29.31 -52.59
CA LEU A 340 -37.56 -29.05 -51.72
C LEU A 340 -37.49 -27.65 -51.12
N GLY A 341 -38.57 -27.28 -50.42
CA GLY A 341 -38.53 -26.10 -49.56
C GLY A 341 -37.49 -26.21 -48.44
N ASN A 342 -37.12 -25.06 -47.86
CA ASN A 342 -36.22 -25.02 -46.73
C ASN A 342 -36.82 -25.66 -45.47
N SER A 343 -36.00 -26.44 -44.78
CA SER A 343 -36.26 -26.99 -43.45
C SER A 343 -35.32 -26.32 -42.44
N PHE A 344 -35.77 -26.14 -41.22
CA PHE A 344 -35.02 -25.48 -40.15
C PHE A 344 -34.71 -26.51 -39.04
N ASN A 345 -33.85 -26.16 -38.13
CA ASN A 345 -33.43 -26.97 -36.97
C ASN A 345 -34.41 -28.09 -36.59
N GLY A 346 -34.02 -29.33 -36.84
CA GLY A 346 -34.78 -30.54 -36.45
C GLY A 346 -35.97 -30.89 -37.37
N GLU A 347 -36.35 -30.03 -38.32
CA GLU A 347 -37.40 -30.34 -39.29
C GLU A 347 -36.96 -31.41 -40.31
N GLN A 348 -37.87 -32.13 -40.86
CA GLN A 348 -37.55 -33.12 -41.90
C GLN A 348 -37.40 -32.46 -43.27
N SER A 349 -36.28 -32.78 -43.98
CA SER A 349 -36.15 -32.54 -45.42
C SER A 349 -36.00 -33.88 -46.14
N GLY A 350 -36.78 -34.06 -47.19
CA GLY A 350 -36.94 -35.34 -47.88
C GLY A 350 -38.32 -35.96 -47.62
N THR A 351 -38.53 -37.19 -48.13
CA THR A 351 -39.80 -37.93 -48.04
C THR A 351 -39.60 -39.23 -47.30
N THR A 352 -40.64 -39.77 -46.62
CA THR A 352 -40.62 -41.08 -45.99
C THR A 352 -41.72 -41.93 -46.52
N GLY A 353 -41.45 -43.22 -46.84
CA GLY A 353 -42.42 -44.14 -47.30
C GLY A 353 -42.97 -43.97 -48.73
N GLN A 354 -42.28 -43.06 -49.51
CA GLN A 354 -42.67 -42.77 -50.89
C GLN A 354 -41.72 -43.39 -51.93
N ASN A 355 -40.73 -44.14 -51.46
CA ASN A 355 -39.70 -44.73 -52.33
C ASN A 355 -38.98 -43.72 -53.21
N LYS A 356 -38.82 -42.45 -52.72
CA LYS A 356 -38.08 -41.38 -53.36
C LYS A 356 -36.80 -41.13 -52.59
N HIS A 357 -35.67 -41.15 -53.24
CA HIS A 357 -34.38 -40.94 -52.59
C HIS A 357 -33.92 -39.51 -52.67
N VAL A 358 -33.12 -39.10 -51.67
CA VAL A 358 -32.36 -37.87 -51.70
C VAL A 358 -31.18 -38.01 -52.66
N GLU A 359 -30.94 -37.03 -53.51
CA GLU A 359 -29.83 -36.97 -54.49
C GLU A 359 -28.76 -35.93 -54.13
N ALA A 360 -29.15 -34.86 -53.43
CA ALA A 360 -28.22 -33.84 -52.96
C ALA A 360 -28.80 -33.09 -51.76
N LEU A 361 -27.89 -32.35 -51.07
CA LEU A 361 -28.21 -31.52 -49.91
C LEU A 361 -27.55 -30.16 -50.02
N MET A 362 -28.16 -29.10 -49.47
CA MET A 362 -27.57 -27.81 -49.16
C MET A 362 -27.83 -27.46 -47.70
N LEU A 363 -26.83 -27.00 -46.98
CA LEU A 363 -26.90 -26.60 -45.58
C LEU A 363 -26.23 -25.24 -45.37
N LYS A 364 -26.89 -24.35 -44.62
CA LYS A 364 -26.32 -23.04 -44.25
C LYS A 364 -26.68 -22.70 -42.79
N LEU A 365 -25.75 -22.11 -42.10
CA LEU A 365 -25.98 -21.58 -40.75
C LEU A 365 -26.84 -20.33 -40.77
N THR A 366 -27.63 -20.09 -39.72
CA THR A 366 -28.47 -18.93 -39.50
C THR A 366 -28.30 -18.42 -38.07
N GLY A 367 -28.77 -17.22 -37.75
CA GLY A 367 -28.65 -16.60 -36.41
C GLY A 367 -27.46 -15.60 -36.35
N LYS A 368 -27.41 -14.84 -35.26
CA LYS A 368 -26.42 -13.75 -35.09
C LYS A 368 -24.98 -14.23 -34.97
N ASP A 369 -24.80 -15.47 -34.51
CA ASP A 369 -23.46 -16.05 -34.30
C ASP A 369 -23.04 -16.97 -35.47
N ALA A 370 -23.83 -17.05 -36.53
CA ALA A 370 -23.56 -17.91 -37.69
C ALA A 370 -22.24 -17.57 -38.42
N ASP A 371 -21.81 -16.32 -38.36
CA ASP A 371 -20.57 -15.80 -38.98
C ASP A 371 -19.30 -16.26 -38.23
N LYS A 372 -19.44 -16.77 -37.02
CA LYS A 372 -18.31 -17.27 -36.19
C LYS A 372 -17.94 -18.72 -36.50
N TYR A 373 -18.72 -19.41 -37.34
CA TYR A 373 -18.56 -20.82 -37.65
C TYR A 373 -18.70 -21.08 -39.14
N ASP A 374 -18.15 -22.23 -39.58
CA ASP A 374 -18.34 -22.81 -40.90
C ASP A 374 -18.99 -24.20 -40.73
N ILE A 375 -20.04 -24.51 -41.53
CA ILE A 375 -20.62 -25.83 -41.60
C ILE A 375 -20.14 -26.53 -42.85
N TYR A 376 -19.45 -27.68 -42.66
CA TYR A 376 -19.00 -28.56 -43.73
C TYR A 376 -19.86 -29.81 -43.75
N TYR A 377 -20.13 -30.33 -44.95
CA TYR A 377 -20.90 -31.57 -45.13
C TYR A 377 -20.49 -32.29 -46.41
N ARG A 378 -20.51 -33.62 -46.33
CA ARG A 378 -20.27 -34.46 -47.52
C ARG A 378 -21.25 -35.62 -47.54
N VAL A 379 -21.42 -36.19 -48.72
CA VAL A 379 -22.37 -37.31 -48.92
C VAL A 379 -21.69 -38.48 -49.63
N HIS A 380 -22.17 -39.68 -49.35
CA HIS A 380 -21.85 -40.87 -50.08
C HIS A 380 -22.97 -41.07 -51.14
N ALA A 381 -22.56 -40.94 -52.45
CA ALA A 381 -23.49 -41.06 -53.54
C ALA A 381 -23.28 -42.37 -54.35
N GLN A 382 -24.36 -42.96 -54.81
CA GLN A 382 -24.29 -44.14 -55.64
C GLN A 382 -23.33 -43.91 -56.83
N ASN A 383 -22.48 -44.87 -57.15
CA ASN A 383 -21.47 -44.87 -58.23
C ASN A 383 -20.31 -43.91 -58.06
N TYR A 384 -20.35 -43.00 -57.08
CA TYR A 384 -19.28 -42.04 -56.80
C TYR A 384 -18.55 -42.33 -55.48
N GLY A 385 -19.25 -42.96 -54.51
CA GLY A 385 -18.70 -43.08 -53.15
C GLY A 385 -18.77 -41.75 -52.41
N TRP A 386 -17.85 -41.52 -51.47
CA TRP A 386 -17.77 -40.25 -50.71
C TRP A 386 -17.31 -39.11 -51.65
N LEU A 387 -18.15 -38.11 -51.81
CA LEU A 387 -17.77 -36.88 -52.48
C LEU A 387 -16.97 -35.97 -51.52
N ALA A 388 -16.41 -34.90 -52.04
CA ALA A 388 -15.67 -33.91 -51.26
C ALA A 388 -16.63 -33.11 -50.37
N TRP A 389 -16.08 -32.35 -49.42
CA TRP A 389 -16.83 -31.53 -48.49
C TRP A 389 -17.37 -30.25 -49.16
N ALA A 390 -18.66 -30.05 -49.10
CA ALA A 390 -19.33 -28.80 -49.38
C ALA A 390 -19.34 -27.88 -48.17
N LYS A 391 -19.49 -26.59 -48.35
CA LYS A 391 -19.38 -25.57 -47.28
C LYS A 391 -20.53 -24.55 -47.39
N ASN A 392 -21.16 -24.21 -46.29
CA ASN A 392 -21.99 -23.00 -46.11
C ASN A 392 -22.99 -22.70 -47.24
N GLY A 393 -23.80 -23.68 -47.66
CA GLY A 393 -24.83 -23.54 -48.71
C GLY A 393 -24.42 -24.04 -50.08
N GLU A 394 -23.21 -24.54 -50.26
CA GLU A 394 -22.84 -25.27 -51.49
C GLU A 394 -23.63 -26.58 -51.62
N ALA A 395 -23.96 -27.04 -52.80
CA ALA A 395 -24.61 -28.33 -52.99
C ALA A 395 -23.62 -29.49 -52.76
N ALA A 396 -24.07 -30.54 -52.12
CA ALA A 396 -23.33 -31.81 -51.99
C ALA A 396 -24.19 -32.96 -52.53
N GLY A 397 -23.68 -33.73 -53.50
CA GLY A 397 -24.41 -34.82 -54.12
C GLY A 397 -24.46 -34.82 -55.63
N THR A 398 -25.53 -35.27 -56.19
CA THR A 398 -25.74 -35.31 -57.65
C THR A 398 -27.12 -34.74 -58.02
N SER A 399 -27.29 -34.26 -59.25
CA SER A 399 -28.57 -33.84 -59.83
C SER A 399 -28.65 -34.25 -61.31
N GLY A 400 -29.77 -34.78 -61.74
CA GLY A 400 -29.99 -35.24 -63.09
C GLY A 400 -29.43 -36.63 -63.41
N TYR A 401 -28.82 -37.33 -62.46
CA TYR A 401 -28.31 -38.70 -62.61
C TYR A 401 -29.23 -39.76 -62.04
N ALA A 402 -30.19 -39.35 -61.23
CA ALA A 402 -31.04 -40.25 -60.41
C ALA A 402 -30.20 -41.16 -59.47
N TYR A 403 -29.06 -40.69 -58.99
CA TYR A 403 -28.19 -41.43 -58.06
C TYR A 403 -28.55 -41.07 -56.64
N ARG A 404 -28.89 -42.12 -55.84
CA ARG A 404 -29.28 -41.95 -54.43
C ARG A 404 -28.09 -41.59 -53.56
N LEU A 405 -28.33 -40.83 -52.53
CA LEU A 405 -27.43 -40.74 -51.41
C LEU A 405 -27.63 -41.96 -50.52
N GLU A 406 -26.54 -42.43 -49.90
CA GLU A 406 -26.51 -43.61 -49.03
C GLU A 406 -26.05 -43.25 -47.61
N ALA A 407 -25.19 -42.24 -47.45
CA ALA A 407 -24.76 -41.74 -46.16
C ALA A 407 -24.37 -40.26 -46.23
N ILE A 408 -24.27 -39.61 -45.08
CA ILE A 408 -23.86 -38.22 -44.92
C ILE A 408 -22.95 -38.06 -43.70
N GLN A 409 -22.06 -37.08 -43.74
CA GLN A 409 -21.29 -36.55 -42.62
C GLN A 409 -21.44 -35.02 -42.59
N ILE A 410 -21.63 -34.45 -41.41
CA ILE A 410 -21.75 -33.00 -41.20
C ILE A 410 -20.86 -32.62 -40.05
N GLN A 411 -20.05 -31.54 -40.23
CA GLN A 411 -19.14 -31.05 -39.23
C GLN A 411 -19.22 -29.54 -39.11
N LEU A 412 -19.30 -29.05 -37.88
CA LEU A 412 -19.27 -27.64 -37.55
C LEU A 412 -17.88 -27.28 -37.00
N VAL A 413 -17.26 -26.23 -37.53
CA VAL A 413 -15.94 -25.77 -37.10
C VAL A 413 -15.96 -24.27 -36.89
N LYS A 414 -15.00 -23.75 -36.09
CA LYS A 414 -14.82 -22.30 -35.95
C LYS A 414 -14.46 -21.68 -37.29
N LYS A 415 -14.92 -20.47 -37.53
CA LYS A 415 -14.59 -19.68 -38.74
C LYS A 415 -13.08 -19.60 -38.94
N GLY A 416 -12.64 -19.90 -40.16
CA GLY A 416 -11.20 -19.88 -40.52
C GLY A 416 -10.43 -21.15 -40.12
N SER A 417 -11.07 -22.15 -39.50
CA SER A 417 -10.46 -23.46 -39.31
C SER A 417 -10.33 -24.21 -40.62
N SER A 418 -9.35 -25.12 -40.70
CA SER A 418 -9.16 -25.97 -41.90
C SER A 418 -10.38 -26.82 -42.16
N ALA A 419 -10.70 -27.02 -43.43
CA ALA A 419 -11.75 -27.95 -43.86
C ALA A 419 -11.41 -29.37 -43.39
N PRO A 420 -12.46 -30.23 -43.08
CA PRO A 420 -12.22 -31.61 -42.64
C PRO A 420 -11.60 -32.55 -43.70
N GLY A 421 -11.45 -32.04 -44.92
CA GLY A 421 -10.85 -32.73 -46.07
C GLY A 421 -10.99 -31.94 -47.35
N SER A 422 -10.74 -32.60 -48.52
CA SER A 422 -10.88 -31.95 -49.82
C SER A 422 -12.25 -31.37 -50.02
N THR A 423 -12.32 -30.17 -50.60
CA THR A 423 -13.54 -29.43 -50.96
C THR A 423 -13.80 -29.37 -52.44
N SER A 424 -12.93 -29.99 -53.27
CA SER A 424 -13.12 -30.02 -54.73
C SER A 424 -14.03 -31.17 -55.16
N ASN A 425 -15.01 -30.92 -56.04
CA ASN A 425 -15.92 -31.94 -56.54
C ASN A 425 -16.92 -32.47 -55.47
N CYS A 426 -17.56 -31.59 -54.79
CA CYS A 426 -18.64 -31.93 -53.82
C CYS A 426 -20.00 -32.14 -54.44
N PHE A 427 -20.21 -31.71 -55.70
CA PHE A 427 -21.49 -31.80 -56.42
C PHE A 427 -21.27 -32.07 -57.91
N TYR A 428 -22.10 -32.96 -58.51
CA TYR A 428 -22.16 -33.24 -59.94
C TYR A 428 -23.56 -33.04 -60.46
N LYS A 429 -23.67 -32.31 -61.57
CA LYS A 429 -24.92 -32.02 -62.31
C LYS A 429 -24.80 -32.51 -63.73
N ARG A 430 -25.86 -33.20 -64.23
CA ARG A 430 -25.99 -33.61 -65.62
C ARG A 430 -26.85 -32.62 -66.41
#